data_f2877e3759561f20ed739efce028d30b
#
_entry.id   f2877e3759561f20ed739efce028d30b
#
_cell.length_a   1.000
_cell.length_b   1.000
_cell.length_c   1.000
_cell.angle_alpha   90.00
_cell.angle_beta   90.00
_cell.angle_gamma   90.00
#
_symmetry.space_group_name_H-M   'P 1'
#
loop_
_entity.id
_entity.type
_entity.pdbx_description
1 polymer ?
#
loop_
_entity_poly.entity_id
_entity_poly.type
_entity_poly.pdbx_seq_one_letter_code
_entity_poly.pdbx_strand_id
1 'polypeptide(L)'
;MLQNLHVKNLALIDEAEVDFSGGLNILTGETGAGKSIILGSVSLALGGRYSADMLRKGADKGLVELTFYVENPETVRKLEEMDLSPDGGQIIITRRFNGNRSVSRINGETVTLGRLKEAAQVLIDIHGQHEHQSLLYKKNHLAILDAFAKEAGEWKKKVADSYREYRRLEKELKEADKDEAERAKEISFLEFEIDEIENAGITAAECQSVEEDYRRMMQGKRIAENLEEAYLYTAGEGGISAAEAIGRAVRAATVAAEHDDKSRELYEQLVEVENLIGDSGRELRCYLDSLSFEPEQFYETESRLNQINHLKVKYGDSAEAILQHKADDEERLLILKNYDEYLNELKGKLKKSEERLQKECEGLSKIRKKEAKLLQAKIAEGLQDLNFLDVCFEIRFSKTSGYTVEGTDEVEFMISMNPGEPTRPLATVASGGELSRIMLAIKAVMADKDEIETLIFDEIDVGISGRTAQKVSEKMCLIGRKHQVICITHLAQIAAMADTHYLIEKRVEDQMTKTRIRQLDGEESVQELGRILGGAKITDAVLENAREMKILASGLKK
;
A
#
# COMPACT_ATOMS: atom_id res chain seq x y z
N MET A 1 -2.71 -19.45 -4.78
CA MET A 1 -3.66 -20.61 -4.88
C MET A 1 -4.28 -20.90 -3.53
N LEU A 2 -5.57 -21.29 -3.45
CA LEU A 2 -6.24 -21.73 -2.23
C LEU A 2 -5.70 -23.12 -1.82
N GLN A 3 -4.99 -23.21 -0.70
CA GLN A 3 -4.45 -24.49 -0.20
C GLN A 3 -5.43 -25.24 0.68
N ASN A 4 -6.04 -24.52 1.63
CA ASN A 4 -6.89 -25.16 2.64
C ASN A 4 -8.16 -24.35 2.87
N LEU A 5 -9.26 -25.07 3.08
CA LEU A 5 -10.54 -24.55 3.56
C LEU A 5 -10.90 -25.30 4.84
N HIS A 6 -11.00 -24.59 5.95
CA HIS A 6 -11.51 -25.10 7.22
C HIS A 6 -12.82 -24.41 7.58
N VAL A 7 -13.86 -25.21 7.81
CA VAL A 7 -15.21 -24.75 8.16
C VAL A 7 -15.67 -25.44 9.43
N LYS A 8 -16.20 -24.67 10.39
CA LYS A 8 -16.73 -25.21 11.62
C LYS A 8 -18.08 -24.56 12.01
N ASN A 9 -19.05 -25.39 12.38
CA ASN A 9 -20.37 -24.99 12.85
C ASN A 9 -21.16 -24.09 11.89
N LEU A 10 -21.16 -24.39 10.61
CA LEU A 10 -21.96 -23.67 9.60
C LEU A 10 -22.96 -24.61 8.91
N ALA A 11 -24.21 -24.24 8.91
CA ALA A 11 -25.32 -24.97 8.32
C ALA A 11 -25.34 -26.47 8.74
N LEU A 12 -25.07 -27.39 7.81
CA LEU A 12 -24.98 -28.83 8.09
C LEU A 12 -23.54 -29.32 8.36
N ILE A 13 -22.56 -28.42 8.31
CA ILE A 13 -21.17 -28.75 8.58
C ILE A 13 -20.90 -28.59 10.09
N ASP A 14 -20.50 -29.68 10.73
CA ASP A 14 -19.96 -29.67 12.08
C ASP A 14 -18.51 -29.17 12.06
N GLU A 15 -17.66 -29.94 11.35
CA GLU A 15 -16.30 -29.54 11.02
C GLU A 15 -15.92 -30.21 9.71
N ALA A 16 -15.34 -29.45 8.81
CA ALA A 16 -14.82 -29.96 7.55
C ALA A 16 -13.52 -29.22 7.19
N GLU A 17 -12.55 -29.98 6.77
CA GLU A 17 -11.28 -29.49 6.29
C GLU A 17 -10.99 -30.09 4.93
N VAL A 18 -10.52 -29.29 3.99
CA VAL A 18 -10.24 -29.67 2.62
C VAL A 18 -8.95 -29.04 2.16
N ASP A 19 -8.00 -29.88 1.77
CA ASP A 19 -6.78 -29.45 1.10
C ASP A 19 -6.98 -29.51 -0.42
N PHE A 20 -6.81 -28.39 -1.09
CA PHE A 20 -6.92 -28.29 -2.54
C PHE A 20 -5.54 -28.37 -3.19
N SER A 21 -5.51 -29.01 -4.37
CA SER A 21 -4.31 -29.12 -5.20
C SER A 21 -4.30 -28.07 -6.31
N GLY A 22 -3.17 -27.88 -6.99
CA GLY A 22 -3.14 -27.18 -8.26
C GLY A 22 -3.97 -27.90 -9.33
N GLY A 23 -4.25 -27.21 -10.45
CA GLY A 23 -5.02 -27.79 -11.54
C GLY A 23 -6.52 -27.82 -11.29
N LEU A 24 -7.20 -28.82 -11.89
CA LEU A 24 -8.66 -28.94 -11.86
C LEU A 24 -9.15 -29.80 -10.70
N ASN A 25 -9.69 -29.15 -9.68
CA ASN A 25 -10.31 -29.77 -8.51
C ASN A 25 -11.82 -29.87 -8.71
N ILE A 26 -12.34 -31.09 -8.72
CA ILE A 26 -13.78 -31.34 -8.92
C ILE A 26 -14.39 -31.90 -7.65
N LEU A 27 -15.51 -31.31 -7.23
CA LEU A 27 -16.31 -31.77 -6.11
C LEU A 27 -17.62 -32.37 -6.62
N THR A 28 -17.85 -33.65 -6.33
CA THR A 28 -19.10 -34.35 -6.58
C THR A 28 -19.81 -34.73 -5.29
N GLY A 29 -21.01 -35.26 -5.37
CA GLY A 29 -21.78 -35.70 -4.22
C GLY A 29 -23.28 -35.58 -4.43
N GLU A 30 -24.07 -35.98 -3.44
CA GLU A 30 -25.54 -35.91 -3.53
C GLU A 30 -26.07 -34.48 -3.56
N THR A 31 -27.14 -34.25 -4.33
CA THR A 31 -27.77 -32.93 -4.46
C THR A 31 -28.39 -32.47 -3.17
N GLY A 32 -28.22 -31.17 -2.88
CA GLY A 32 -29.13 -30.42 -2.04
C GLY A 32 -28.57 -29.72 -0.81
N ALA A 33 -27.45 -30.02 -0.19
CA ALA A 33 -27.05 -29.22 0.96
C ALA A 33 -25.53 -29.12 1.23
N GLY A 34 -24.73 -30.05 0.77
CA GLY A 34 -23.28 -30.01 1.04
C GLY A 34 -22.51 -29.11 0.08
N LYS A 35 -22.84 -29.17 -1.20
CA LYS A 35 -22.12 -28.46 -2.28
C LYS A 35 -22.22 -26.94 -2.13
N SER A 36 -23.43 -26.41 -2.09
CA SER A 36 -23.68 -24.97 -1.92
C SER A 36 -23.22 -24.41 -0.57
N ILE A 37 -23.13 -25.27 0.47
CA ILE A 37 -22.63 -24.84 1.78
C ILE A 37 -21.12 -24.57 1.73
N ILE A 38 -20.36 -25.38 0.98
CA ILE A 38 -18.91 -25.19 0.85
C ILE A 38 -18.60 -23.89 0.14
N LEU A 39 -19.22 -23.65 -1.02
CA LEU A 39 -19.05 -22.37 -1.73
C LEU A 39 -19.59 -21.20 -0.95
N GLY A 40 -20.73 -21.38 -0.28
CA GLY A 40 -21.27 -20.39 0.66
C GLY A 40 -20.30 -20.06 1.79
N SER A 41 -19.56 -21.08 2.29
CA SER A 41 -18.53 -20.85 3.32
C SER A 41 -17.35 -20.06 2.78
N VAL A 42 -16.88 -20.37 1.57
CA VAL A 42 -15.82 -19.58 0.90
C VAL A 42 -16.29 -18.15 0.69
N SER A 43 -17.50 -17.95 0.13
CA SER A 43 -18.08 -16.60 -0.06
C SER A 43 -18.22 -15.85 1.27
N LEU A 44 -18.66 -16.53 2.33
CA LEU A 44 -18.73 -15.94 3.68
C LEU A 44 -17.36 -15.50 4.16
N ALA A 45 -16.32 -16.35 4.03
CA ALA A 45 -14.96 -16.01 4.44
C ALA A 45 -14.43 -14.76 3.72
N LEU A 46 -14.77 -14.60 2.44
CA LEU A 46 -14.36 -13.49 1.58
C LEU A 46 -15.21 -12.20 1.75
N GLY A 47 -16.08 -12.14 2.76
CA GLY A 47 -16.86 -10.94 3.07
C GLY A 47 -18.30 -10.96 2.56
N GLY A 48 -18.82 -12.13 2.18
CA GLY A 48 -20.23 -12.33 1.85
C GLY A 48 -21.15 -12.01 3.03
N ARG A 49 -22.43 -11.78 2.71
CA ARG A 49 -23.44 -11.41 3.72
C ARG A 49 -23.69 -12.59 4.66
N TYR A 50 -23.57 -12.33 5.95
CA TYR A 50 -23.81 -13.31 7.00
C TYR A 50 -25.17 -13.03 7.69
N SER A 51 -25.89 -14.10 8.04
CA SER A 51 -27.08 -14.08 8.90
C SER A 51 -26.97 -15.21 9.93
N ALA A 52 -27.57 -15.01 11.11
CA ALA A 52 -27.42 -15.96 12.24
C ALA A 52 -28.01 -17.36 11.98
N ASP A 53 -28.97 -17.46 11.05
CA ASP A 53 -29.56 -18.72 10.60
C ASP A 53 -28.58 -19.61 9.81
N MET A 54 -27.45 -19.05 9.38
CA MET A 54 -26.34 -19.81 8.78
C MET A 54 -25.52 -20.58 9.79
N LEU A 55 -25.61 -20.26 11.10
CA LEU A 55 -24.98 -21.09 12.12
C LEU A 55 -25.68 -22.45 12.26
N ARG A 56 -24.89 -23.47 12.56
CA ARG A 56 -25.43 -24.79 12.88
C ARG A 56 -26.38 -24.71 14.08
N LYS A 57 -27.51 -25.38 14.02
CA LYS A 57 -28.46 -25.47 15.15
C LYS A 57 -27.76 -26.01 16.40
N GLY A 58 -27.81 -25.23 17.47
CA GLY A 58 -27.18 -25.57 18.76
C GLY A 58 -25.73 -25.10 18.90
N ALA A 59 -25.17 -24.43 17.89
CA ALA A 59 -23.84 -23.84 17.99
C ALA A 59 -23.93 -22.31 18.20
N ASP A 60 -23.20 -21.81 19.18
CA ASP A 60 -23.10 -20.37 19.48
C ASP A 60 -22.08 -19.65 18.58
N LYS A 61 -21.11 -20.40 18.07
CA LYS A 61 -19.97 -19.88 17.31
C LYS A 61 -19.71 -20.71 16.06
N GLY A 62 -19.35 -20.03 14.98
CA GLY A 62 -18.88 -20.64 13.73
C GLY A 62 -17.56 -20.05 13.29
N LEU A 63 -16.88 -20.76 12.41
CA LEU A 63 -15.58 -20.37 11.84
C LEU A 63 -15.54 -20.77 10.37
N VAL A 64 -14.98 -19.88 9.54
CA VAL A 64 -14.41 -20.25 8.24
C VAL A 64 -13.01 -19.69 8.17
N GLU A 65 -12.10 -20.51 7.70
CA GLU A 65 -10.71 -20.14 7.47
C GLU A 65 -10.27 -20.62 6.08
N LEU A 66 -9.62 -19.73 5.36
CA LEU A 66 -9.05 -19.98 4.03
C LEU A 66 -7.56 -19.70 4.11
N THR A 67 -6.75 -20.66 3.70
CA THR A 67 -5.30 -20.49 3.57
C THR A 67 -4.93 -20.44 2.09
N PHE A 68 -4.38 -19.32 1.66
CA PHE A 68 -3.87 -19.12 0.31
C PHE A 68 -2.35 -19.18 0.30
N TYR A 69 -1.78 -19.78 -0.72
CA TYR A 69 -0.37 -19.67 -1.05
C TYR A 69 -0.21 -18.80 -2.29
N VAL A 70 0.60 -17.75 -2.18
CA VAL A 70 0.73 -16.69 -3.20
C VAL A 70 2.15 -16.72 -3.75
N GLU A 71 2.30 -17.13 -5.02
CA GLU A 71 3.59 -17.18 -5.72
C GLU A 71 3.75 -16.05 -6.74
N ASN A 72 2.64 -15.52 -7.27
CA ASN A 72 2.66 -14.50 -8.30
C ASN A 72 3.18 -13.16 -7.74
N PRO A 73 4.31 -12.62 -8.24
CA PRO A 73 4.90 -11.36 -7.73
C PRO A 73 3.97 -10.15 -7.84
N GLU A 74 3.11 -10.10 -8.86
CA GLU A 74 2.14 -9.01 -9.02
C GLU A 74 1.03 -9.08 -7.96
N THR A 75 0.59 -10.29 -7.61
CA THR A 75 -0.36 -10.52 -6.52
C THR A 75 0.25 -10.14 -5.18
N VAL A 76 1.51 -10.53 -4.94
CA VAL A 76 2.27 -10.15 -3.72
C VAL A 76 2.36 -8.62 -3.62
N ARG A 77 2.77 -7.94 -4.70
CA ARG A 77 2.86 -6.48 -4.72
C ARG A 77 1.53 -5.80 -4.40
N LYS A 78 0.42 -6.25 -5.00
CA LYS A 78 -0.91 -5.70 -4.73
C LYS A 78 -1.34 -5.89 -3.27
N LEU A 79 -0.99 -7.02 -2.66
CA LEU A 79 -1.26 -7.27 -1.24
C LEU A 79 -0.38 -6.39 -0.34
N GLU A 80 0.90 -6.18 -0.68
CA GLU A 80 1.81 -5.28 0.03
C GLU A 80 1.33 -3.82 -0.03
N GLU A 81 0.83 -3.36 -1.18
CA GLU A 81 0.20 -2.03 -1.34
C GLU A 81 -1.04 -1.84 -0.44
N MET A 82 -1.64 -2.95 0.00
CA MET A 82 -2.73 -2.98 0.98
C MET A 82 -2.24 -3.20 2.42
N ASP A 83 -0.93 -3.17 2.71
CA ASP A 83 -0.33 -3.58 3.99
C ASP A 83 -0.73 -5.01 4.43
N LEU A 84 -0.83 -5.95 3.49
CA LEU A 84 -1.21 -7.34 3.72
C LEU A 84 -0.11 -8.26 3.18
N SER A 85 1.10 -8.16 3.72
CA SER A 85 2.23 -8.97 3.28
C SER A 85 2.01 -10.46 3.58
N PRO A 86 2.24 -11.36 2.60
CA PRO A 86 2.21 -12.80 2.84
C PRO A 86 3.29 -13.22 3.84
N ASP A 87 2.93 -14.04 4.83
CA ASP A 87 3.88 -14.63 5.77
C ASP A 87 4.34 -16.01 5.25
N GLY A 88 5.63 -16.11 4.90
CA GLY A 88 6.16 -17.31 4.24
C GLY A 88 5.45 -17.68 2.92
N GLY A 89 4.91 -16.70 2.20
CA GLY A 89 4.10 -16.91 0.99
C GLY A 89 2.63 -17.24 1.27
N GLN A 90 2.19 -17.24 2.52
CA GLN A 90 0.82 -17.58 2.90
C GLN A 90 0.01 -16.35 3.31
N ILE A 91 -1.26 -16.37 2.96
CA ILE A 91 -2.30 -15.45 3.46
C ILE A 91 -3.41 -16.28 4.07
N ILE A 92 -3.69 -16.05 5.35
CA ILE A 92 -4.74 -16.74 6.09
C ILE A 92 -5.90 -15.77 6.32
N ILE A 93 -7.06 -16.06 5.73
CA ILE A 93 -8.29 -15.32 5.92
C ILE A 93 -9.17 -16.10 6.90
N THR A 94 -9.44 -15.53 8.06
CA THR A 94 -10.31 -16.14 9.08
C THR A 94 -11.52 -15.27 9.32
N ARG A 95 -12.71 -15.87 9.28
CA ARG A 95 -13.94 -15.21 9.69
C ARG A 95 -14.65 -16.00 10.77
N ARG A 96 -14.82 -15.38 11.94
CA ARG A 96 -15.49 -15.96 13.10
C ARG A 96 -16.87 -15.34 13.28
N PHE A 97 -17.84 -16.20 13.57
CA PHE A 97 -19.24 -15.82 13.74
C PHE A 97 -19.65 -16.10 15.20
N ASN A 98 -20.42 -15.16 15.76
CA ASN A 98 -20.97 -15.29 17.13
C ASN A 98 -22.32 -14.58 17.18
N GLY A 99 -23.41 -15.34 17.20
CA GLY A 99 -24.77 -14.82 17.04
C GLY A 99 -24.92 -14.00 15.76
N ASN A 100 -25.31 -12.74 15.87
CA ASN A 100 -25.47 -11.82 14.73
C ASN A 100 -24.19 -11.06 14.34
N ARG A 101 -23.06 -11.34 15.00
CA ARG A 101 -21.80 -10.62 14.76
C ARG A 101 -20.79 -11.50 14.03
N SER A 102 -19.98 -10.88 13.19
CA SER A 102 -18.81 -11.54 12.59
C SER A 102 -17.57 -10.68 12.74
N VAL A 103 -16.43 -11.34 12.91
CA VAL A 103 -15.11 -10.70 12.97
C VAL A 103 -14.26 -11.33 11.89
N SER A 104 -13.69 -10.49 11.04
CA SER A 104 -12.79 -10.91 9.95
C SER A 104 -11.34 -10.60 10.31
N ARG A 105 -10.46 -11.52 10.00
CA ARG A 105 -9.01 -11.38 10.19
C ARG A 105 -8.26 -11.82 8.96
N ILE A 106 -7.14 -11.15 8.68
CA ILE A 106 -6.15 -11.57 7.69
C ILE A 106 -4.82 -11.68 8.44
N ASN A 107 -4.15 -12.83 8.34
CA ASN A 107 -2.91 -13.15 9.07
C ASN A 107 -3.01 -12.86 10.60
N GLY A 108 -4.18 -13.11 11.19
CA GLY A 108 -4.44 -12.86 12.61
C GLY A 108 -4.87 -11.42 12.94
N GLU A 109 -4.65 -10.45 12.08
CA GLU A 109 -5.04 -9.06 12.28
C GLU A 109 -6.52 -8.81 11.90
N THR A 110 -7.22 -8.03 12.72
CA THR A 110 -8.62 -7.70 12.47
C THR A 110 -8.74 -6.65 11.38
N VAL A 111 -9.54 -6.96 10.34
CA VAL A 111 -9.75 -6.10 9.18
C VAL A 111 -11.22 -5.74 8.99
N THR A 112 -11.48 -4.62 8.29
CA THR A 112 -12.83 -4.24 7.86
C THR A 112 -13.31 -5.13 6.72
N LEU A 113 -14.64 -5.23 6.53
CA LEU A 113 -15.21 -5.97 5.40
C LEU A 113 -14.82 -5.40 4.04
N GLY A 114 -14.59 -4.09 3.94
CA GLY A 114 -14.09 -3.45 2.72
C GLY A 114 -12.71 -3.97 2.35
N ARG A 115 -11.75 -3.89 3.29
CA ARG A 115 -10.38 -4.37 3.11
C ARG A 115 -10.31 -5.88 2.84
N LEU A 116 -11.17 -6.66 3.50
CA LEU A 116 -11.30 -8.08 3.23
C LEU A 116 -11.72 -8.36 1.79
N LYS A 117 -12.73 -7.64 1.28
CA LYS A 117 -13.21 -7.78 -0.11
C LYS A 117 -12.15 -7.35 -1.13
N GLU A 118 -11.40 -6.31 -0.86
CA GLU A 118 -10.29 -5.87 -1.72
C GLU A 118 -9.20 -6.96 -1.81
N ALA A 119 -8.77 -7.52 -0.68
CA ALA A 119 -7.83 -8.63 -0.67
C ALA A 119 -8.38 -9.87 -1.41
N ALA A 120 -9.65 -10.21 -1.19
CA ALA A 120 -10.31 -11.33 -1.85
C ALA A 120 -10.29 -11.21 -3.39
N GLN A 121 -10.51 -10.00 -3.94
CA GLN A 121 -10.51 -9.75 -5.39
C GLN A 121 -9.16 -10.03 -6.06
N VAL A 122 -8.08 -10.02 -5.31
CA VAL A 122 -6.73 -10.30 -5.81
C VAL A 122 -6.39 -11.80 -5.72
N LEU A 123 -7.00 -12.52 -4.78
CA LEU A 123 -6.66 -13.91 -4.47
C LEU A 123 -7.52 -14.94 -5.21
N ILE A 124 -8.82 -14.62 -5.44
CA ILE A 124 -9.79 -15.61 -5.92
C ILE A 124 -10.93 -14.95 -6.68
N ASP A 125 -11.41 -15.64 -7.72
CA ASP A 125 -12.59 -15.24 -8.49
C ASP A 125 -13.65 -16.35 -8.44
N ILE A 126 -14.89 -16.02 -8.07
CA ILE A 126 -15.99 -16.97 -7.91
C ILE A 126 -17.05 -16.68 -8.97
N HIS A 127 -17.29 -17.64 -9.84
CA HIS A 127 -18.27 -17.57 -10.93
C HIS A 127 -19.52 -18.40 -10.61
N GLY A 128 -20.64 -17.73 -10.31
CA GLY A 128 -21.90 -18.34 -9.93
C GLY A 128 -22.92 -17.27 -9.50
N GLN A 129 -23.89 -17.62 -8.67
CA GLN A 129 -24.91 -16.68 -8.16
C GLN A 129 -24.37 -15.69 -7.10
N HIS A 130 -23.10 -15.71 -6.74
CA HIS A 130 -22.52 -14.94 -5.64
C HIS A 130 -21.60 -13.82 -6.12
N GLU A 131 -21.51 -12.74 -5.31
CA GLU A 131 -21.04 -11.39 -5.64
C GLU A 131 -19.54 -11.17 -5.97
N HIS A 132 -18.70 -12.18 -6.09
CA HIS A 132 -17.25 -11.99 -6.30
C HIS A 132 -16.84 -12.28 -7.76
N GLN A 133 -17.40 -11.53 -8.71
CA GLN A 133 -17.10 -11.69 -10.13
C GLN A 133 -16.41 -10.44 -10.68
N SER A 134 -15.10 -10.47 -10.78
CA SER A 134 -14.28 -9.35 -11.28
C SER A 134 -14.72 -8.87 -12.67
N LEU A 135 -15.14 -9.81 -13.54
CA LEU A 135 -15.56 -9.57 -14.92
C LEU A 135 -16.91 -8.85 -15.06
N LEU A 136 -17.75 -8.78 -14.02
CA LEU A 136 -19.03 -8.04 -14.09
C LEU A 136 -18.88 -6.55 -13.86
N TYR A 137 -17.76 -6.14 -13.27
CA TYR A 137 -17.54 -4.73 -13.00
C TYR A 137 -16.97 -4.01 -14.23
N LYS A 138 -17.73 -3.07 -14.79
CA LYS A 138 -17.32 -2.23 -15.93
C LYS A 138 -15.92 -1.62 -15.75
N LYS A 139 -15.57 -1.23 -14.53
CA LYS A 139 -14.24 -0.67 -14.19
C LYS A 139 -13.07 -1.59 -14.54
N ASN A 140 -13.28 -2.90 -14.59
CA ASN A 140 -12.24 -3.90 -14.88
C ASN A 140 -12.10 -4.22 -16.37
N HIS A 141 -13.10 -3.88 -17.20
CA HIS A 141 -13.13 -4.30 -18.61
C HIS A 141 -11.98 -3.70 -19.41
N LEU A 142 -11.59 -2.44 -19.11
CA LEU A 142 -10.45 -1.79 -19.76
C LEU A 142 -9.14 -2.48 -19.41
N ALA A 143 -8.94 -2.83 -18.14
CA ALA A 143 -7.74 -3.54 -17.68
C ALA A 143 -7.62 -4.92 -18.31
N ILE A 144 -8.74 -5.65 -18.47
CA ILE A 144 -8.79 -6.95 -19.12
C ILE A 144 -8.41 -6.83 -20.61
N LEU A 145 -8.95 -5.85 -21.31
CA LEU A 145 -8.57 -5.58 -22.70
C LEU A 145 -7.09 -5.22 -22.82
N ASP A 146 -6.57 -4.37 -21.93
CA ASP A 146 -5.16 -3.98 -21.91
C ASP A 146 -4.23 -5.16 -21.60
N ALA A 147 -4.64 -6.08 -20.72
CA ALA A 147 -3.88 -7.30 -20.45
C ALA A 147 -3.81 -8.23 -21.68
N PHE A 148 -4.86 -8.25 -22.51
CA PHE A 148 -4.86 -8.98 -23.78
C PHE A 148 -3.97 -8.30 -24.83
N ALA A 149 -3.96 -6.98 -24.90
CA ALA A 149 -3.29 -6.16 -25.88
C ALA A 149 -1.79 -5.97 -25.54
N LYS A 150 -0.92 -6.88 -26.01
CA LYS A 150 0.54 -6.83 -25.71
C LYS A 150 1.20 -5.50 -26.05
N GLU A 151 0.77 -4.84 -27.14
CA GLU A 151 1.33 -3.56 -27.60
C GLU A 151 0.81 -2.36 -26.79
N ALA A 152 -0.24 -2.53 -25.98
CA ALA A 152 -0.79 -1.42 -25.18
C ALA A 152 0.13 -0.96 -24.05
N GLY A 153 0.98 -1.84 -23.51
CA GLY A 153 1.82 -1.55 -22.35
C GLY A 153 2.78 -0.35 -22.55
N GLU A 154 3.44 -0.27 -23.70
CA GLU A 154 4.33 0.85 -24.02
C GLU A 154 3.55 2.16 -24.19
N TRP A 155 2.39 2.09 -24.85
CA TRP A 155 1.54 3.25 -25.06
C TRP A 155 0.90 3.74 -23.75
N LYS A 156 0.52 2.83 -22.85
CA LYS A 156 0.04 3.20 -21.50
C LYS A 156 1.09 3.99 -20.73
N LYS A 157 2.36 3.58 -20.78
CA LYS A 157 3.45 4.32 -20.13
C LYS A 157 3.57 5.74 -20.72
N LYS A 158 3.58 5.87 -22.06
CA LYS A 158 3.64 7.19 -22.72
C LYS A 158 2.47 8.08 -22.30
N VAL A 159 1.24 7.56 -22.34
CA VAL A 159 0.04 8.29 -21.92
C VAL A 159 0.11 8.68 -20.45
N ALA A 160 0.54 7.78 -19.56
CA ALA A 160 0.68 8.07 -18.14
C ALA A 160 1.70 9.18 -17.86
N ASP A 161 2.85 9.16 -18.55
CA ASP A 161 3.89 10.17 -18.40
C ASP A 161 3.42 11.54 -18.92
N SER A 162 2.82 11.59 -20.13
CA SER A 162 2.26 12.81 -20.70
C SER A 162 1.08 13.36 -19.88
N TYR A 163 0.27 12.48 -19.30
CA TYR A 163 -0.81 12.87 -18.38
C TYR A 163 -0.29 13.51 -17.09
N ARG A 164 0.78 12.95 -16.49
CA ARG A 164 1.40 13.55 -15.30
C ARG A 164 1.97 14.93 -15.60
N GLU A 165 2.65 15.08 -16.76
CA GLU A 165 3.17 16.37 -17.21
C GLU A 165 2.04 17.38 -17.44
N TYR A 166 0.98 16.97 -18.15
CA TYR A 166 -0.21 17.80 -18.36
C TYR A 166 -0.85 18.26 -17.04
N ARG A 167 -1.06 17.34 -16.10
CA ARG A 167 -1.64 17.66 -14.78
C ARG A 167 -0.75 18.56 -13.95
N ARG A 168 0.57 18.39 -14.03
CA ARG A 168 1.52 19.29 -13.37
C ARG A 168 1.39 20.71 -13.91
N LEU A 169 1.40 20.87 -15.23
CA LEU A 169 1.27 22.18 -15.87
C LEU A 169 -0.10 22.81 -15.65
N GLU A 170 -1.16 22.01 -15.63
CA GLU A 170 -2.53 22.50 -15.30
C GLU A 170 -2.61 23.00 -13.84
N LYS A 171 -1.99 22.30 -12.93
CA LYS A 171 -1.92 22.70 -11.52
C LYS A 171 -1.10 23.98 -11.35
N GLU A 172 0.06 24.04 -11.98
CA GLU A 172 0.96 25.20 -11.98
C GLU A 172 0.25 26.44 -12.55
N LEU A 173 -0.50 26.27 -13.66
CA LEU A 173 -1.29 27.36 -14.24
C LEU A 173 -2.41 27.85 -13.29
N LYS A 174 -3.10 26.93 -12.60
CA LYS A 174 -4.13 27.30 -11.62
C LYS A 174 -3.57 28.03 -10.40
N GLU A 175 -2.38 27.62 -9.95
CA GLU A 175 -1.69 28.29 -8.84
C GLU A 175 -1.13 29.65 -9.24
N ALA A 176 -0.74 29.79 -10.50
CA ALA A 176 -0.29 31.06 -11.05
C ALA A 176 -1.44 32.05 -11.33
N ASP A 177 -2.66 31.61 -11.52
CA ASP A 177 -3.83 32.45 -11.83
C ASP A 177 -4.42 33.11 -10.55
N LYS A 178 -3.58 33.87 -9.83
CA LYS A 178 -3.96 34.61 -8.62
C LYS A 178 -4.50 35.99 -8.94
N ASP A 179 -5.39 36.49 -8.07
CA ASP A 179 -5.92 37.85 -8.15
C ASP A 179 -4.79 38.91 -8.09
N GLU A 180 -4.91 39.97 -8.88
CA GLU A 180 -3.93 41.07 -8.98
C GLU A 180 -3.62 41.71 -7.62
N ALA A 181 -4.62 41.85 -6.76
CA ALA A 181 -4.45 42.37 -5.38
C ALA A 181 -3.65 41.43 -4.46
N GLU A 182 -3.84 40.12 -4.58
CA GLU A 182 -3.06 39.12 -3.85
C GLU A 182 -1.61 39.08 -4.35
N ARG A 183 -1.42 39.19 -5.66
CA ARG A 183 -0.11 39.24 -6.30
C ARG A 183 0.70 40.45 -5.88
N ALA A 184 0.09 41.65 -5.87
CA ALA A 184 0.75 42.85 -5.39
C ALA A 184 1.20 42.74 -3.93
N LYS A 185 0.40 42.13 -3.09
CA LYS A 185 0.79 41.84 -1.69
C LYS A 185 1.96 40.85 -1.59
N GLU A 186 1.91 39.79 -2.38
CA GLU A 186 2.97 38.77 -2.42
C GLU A 186 4.29 39.38 -2.93
N ILE A 187 4.25 40.21 -3.97
CA ILE A 187 5.43 40.95 -4.47
C ILE A 187 6.03 41.80 -3.36
N SER A 188 5.20 42.64 -2.70
CA SER A 188 5.70 43.52 -1.61
C SER A 188 6.28 42.72 -0.43
N PHE A 189 5.73 41.56 -0.13
CA PHE A 189 6.22 40.68 0.92
C PHE A 189 7.57 40.06 0.56
N LEU A 190 7.68 39.50 -0.64
CA LEU A 190 8.93 38.90 -1.14
C LEU A 190 10.05 39.96 -1.26
N GLU A 191 9.72 41.16 -1.76
CA GLU A 191 10.68 42.28 -1.82
C GLU A 191 11.19 42.62 -0.41
N PHE A 192 10.31 42.66 0.58
CA PHE A 192 10.69 42.92 1.96
C PHE A 192 11.62 41.82 2.54
N GLU A 193 11.31 40.54 2.31
CA GLU A 193 12.10 39.42 2.79
C GLU A 193 13.49 39.37 2.12
N ILE A 194 13.54 39.57 0.81
CA ILE A 194 14.80 39.66 0.05
C ILE A 194 15.65 40.83 0.57
N ASP A 195 15.07 42.03 0.71
CA ASP A 195 15.76 43.23 1.22
C ASP A 195 16.26 43.02 2.64
N GLU A 196 15.49 42.38 3.52
CA GLU A 196 15.91 42.07 4.90
C GLU A 196 17.14 41.16 4.95
N ILE A 197 17.14 40.11 4.09
CA ILE A 197 18.27 39.16 4.01
C ILE A 197 19.49 39.83 3.35
N GLU A 198 19.28 40.62 2.27
CA GLU A 198 20.37 41.34 1.60
C GLU A 198 21.06 42.39 2.50
N ASN A 199 20.25 43.21 3.16
CA ASN A 199 20.77 44.25 4.07
C ASN A 199 21.51 43.64 5.25
N ALA A 200 21.15 42.43 5.67
CA ALA A 200 21.87 41.71 6.69
C ALA A 200 23.23 41.21 6.22
N GLY A 201 23.44 40.96 4.92
CA GLY A 201 24.72 40.62 4.32
C GLY A 201 25.38 39.37 4.92
N ILE A 202 24.61 38.38 5.34
CA ILE A 202 25.11 37.18 6.04
C ILE A 202 25.83 36.23 5.09
N THR A 203 26.89 35.61 5.61
CA THR A 203 27.59 34.49 4.96
C THR A 203 27.74 33.33 5.94
N ALA A 204 27.88 32.12 5.45
CA ALA A 204 28.06 30.93 6.28
C ALA A 204 29.33 31.05 7.17
N ALA A 205 30.42 31.57 6.59
CA ALA A 205 31.66 31.79 7.31
C ALA A 205 31.54 32.84 8.42
N GLU A 206 30.82 33.94 8.15
CA GLU A 206 30.58 34.99 9.15
C GLU A 206 29.72 34.47 10.31
N CYS A 207 28.63 33.75 10.00
CA CYS A 207 27.72 33.20 11.02
C CYS A 207 28.49 32.30 12.00
N GLN A 208 29.35 31.43 11.48
CA GLN A 208 30.16 30.55 12.30
C GLN A 208 31.19 31.36 13.12
N SER A 209 31.88 32.32 12.51
CA SER A 209 32.86 33.16 13.19
C SER A 209 32.23 33.95 14.33
N VAL A 210 31.10 34.61 14.09
CA VAL A 210 30.40 35.42 15.12
C VAL A 210 29.93 34.55 16.30
N GLU A 211 29.41 33.33 16.03
CA GLU A 211 29.03 32.41 17.11
C GLU A 211 30.24 31.93 17.94
N GLU A 212 31.36 31.63 17.29
CA GLU A 212 32.59 31.23 17.98
C GLU A 212 33.18 32.39 18.79
N ASP A 213 33.21 33.59 18.22
CA ASP A 213 33.72 34.80 18.90
C ASP A 213 32.85 35.18 20.10
N TYR A 214 31.53 35.17 19.94
CA TYR A 214 30.61 35.42 21.06
C TYR A 214 30.79 34.40 22.18
N ARG A 215 30.90 33.11 21.85
CA ARG A 215 31.10 32.03 22.81
C ARG A 215 32.43 32.21 23.56
N ARG A 216 33.50 32.57 22.82
CA ARG A 216 34.83 32.86 23.41
C ARG A 216 34.77 34.06 24.33
N MET A 217 34.14 35.16 23.90
CA MET A 217 33.99 36.37 24.70
C MET A 217 33.15 36.15 25.97
N MET A 218 32.04 35.40 25.84
CA MET A 218 31.21 35.05 27.01
C MET A 218 31.97 34.20 28.03
N GLN A 219 32.79 33.25 27.57
CA GLN A 219 33.66 32.47 28.46
C GLN A 219 34.71 33.36 29.14
N GLY A 220 35.37 34.22 28.36
CA GLY A 220 36.32 35.19 28.88
C GLY A 220 35.72 36.13 29.92
N LYS A 221 34.56 36.70 29.64
CA LYS A 221 33.80 37.55 30.57
C LYS A 221 33.47 36.81 31.88
N ARG A 222 32.98 35.57 31.78
CA ARG A 222 32.67 34.76 32.96
C ARG A 222 33.91 34.41 33.78
N ILE A 223 35.05 34.17 33.13
CA ILE A 223 36.32 33.96 33.80
C ILE A 223 36.75 35.24 34.50
N ALA A 224 36.69 36.41 33.83
CA ALA A 224 37.06 37.69 34.37
C ALA A 224 36.21 38.05 35.60
N GLU A 225 34.88 37.93 35.53
CA GLU A 225 33.96 38.18 36.66
C GLU A 225 34.32 37.35 37.91
N ASN A 226 34.57 36.03 37.72
CA ASN A 226 34.94 35.16 38.85
C ASN A 226 36.34 35.47 39.40
N LEU A 227 37.27 35.83 38.54
CA LEU A 227 38.61 36.19 38.97
C LEU A 227 38.64 37.58 39.62
N GLU A 228 37.80 38.51 39.18
CA GLU A 228 37.64 39.83 39.84
C GLU A 228 37.08 39.68 41.25
N GLU A 229 36.11 38.80 41.44
CA GLU A 229 35.60 38.43 42.75
C GLU A 229 36.70 37.79 43.60
N ALA A 230 37.48 36.87 43.04
CA ALA A 230 38.63 36.27 43.74
C ALA A 230 39.69 37.29 44.11
N TYR A 231 40.00 38.24 43.22
CA TYR A 231 40.93 39.35 43.50
C TYR A 231 40.44 40.25 44.64
N LEU A 232 39.14 40.61 44.63
CA LEU A 232 38.51 41.42 45.67
C LEU A 232 38.70 40.80 47.05
N TYR A 233 38.48 39.49 47.19
CA TYR A 233 38.67 38.80 48.46
C TYR A 233 40.15 38.55 48.82
N THR A 234 41.04 38.44 47.81
CA THR A 234 42.46 38.15 48.06
C THR A 234 43.24 39.44 48.34
N ALA A 235 43.17 40.45 47.45
CA ALA A 235 44.01 41.63 47.43
C ALA A 235 43.28 42.97 47.21
N GLY A 236 41.91 42.91 47.07
CA GLY A 236 41.10 44.12 46.81
C GLY A 236 41.19 45.15 47.97
N GLU A 237 40.97 46.40 47.60
CA GLU A 237 40.91 47.51 48.57
C GLU A 237 39.52 47.62 49.20
N GLY A 238 39.41 47.88 50.52
CA GLY A 238 38.10 48.08 51.14
C GLY A 238 37.84 47.34 52.46
N GLY A 239 38.85 46.75 53.06
CA GLY A 239 38.80 46.26 54.46
C GLY A 239 38.32 44.80 54.61
N ILE A 240 38.06 44.10 53.54
CA ILE A 240 37.53 42.73 53.56
C ILE A 240 38.53 41.70 52.95
N SER A 241 39.62 42.18 52.32
CA SER A 241 40.56 41.28 51.64
C SER A 241 41.49 40.53 52.60
N ALA A 242 41.92 39.34 52.14
CA ALA A 242 42.87 38.52 52.87
C ALA A 242 44.21 39.29 53.11
N ALA A 243 44.64 40.08 52.12
CA ALA A 243 45.83 40.90 52.22
C ALA A 243 45.74 41.94 53.37
N GLU A 244 44.62 42.61 53.53
CA GLU A 244 44.43 43.55 54.65
C GLU A 244 44.33 42.84 56.02
N ALA A 245 43.65 41.66 56.03
CA ALA A 245 43.50 40.87 57.23
C ALA A 245 44.87 40.33 57.73
N ILE A 246 45.67 39.76 56.83
CA ILE A 246 46.99 39.24 57.15
C ILE A 246 47.95 40.33 57.51
N GLY A 247 47.92 41.50 56.84
CA GLY A 247 48.73 42.62 57.15
C GLY A 247 48.44 43.20 58.58
N ARG A 248 47.18 43.14 59.03
CA ARG A 248 46.83 43.47 60.43
C ARG A 248 47.38 42.44 61.42
N ALA A 249 47.32 41.15 61.07
CA ALA A 249 47.84 40.05 61.85
C ALA A 249 49.36 40.12 61.98
N VAL A 250 50.08 40.42 60.89
CA VAL A 250 51.53 40.61 60.86
C VAL A 250 51.92 41.78 61.77
N ARG A 251 51.25 42.96 61.67
CA ARG A 251 51.52 44.12 62.56
C ARG A 251 51.30 43.80 64.02
N ALA A 252 50.24 43.03 64.35
CA ALA A 252 50.00 42.62 65.73
C ALA A 252 51.06 41.64 66.25
N ALA A 253 51.47 40.69 65.39
CA ALA A 253 52.49 39.69 65.69
C ALA A 253 53.90 40.30 65.84
N THR A 254 54.21 41.38 65.13
CA THR A 254 55.47 42.08 65.21
C THR A 254 55.78 42.51 66.67
N VAL A 255 54.79 43.04 67.35
CA VAL A 255 54.93 43.47 68.73
C VAL A 255 55.17 42.29 69.67
N ALA A 256 54.53 41.15 69.43
CA ALA A 256 54.73 39.95 70.25
C ALA A 256 56.11 39.29 70.01
N ALA A 257 56.60 39.31 68.75
CA ALA A 257 57.87 38.73 68.33
C ALA A 257 59.12 39.43 68.96
N GLU A 258 58.95 40.66 69.43
CA GLU A 258 60.02 41.38 70.17
C GLU A 258 60.28 40.80 71.57
N HIS A 259 59.34 40.03 72.11
CA HIS A 259 59.37 39.60 73.51
C HIS A 259 59.41 38.07 73.70
N ASP A 260 59.23 37.27 72.68
CA ASP A 260 59.16 35.78 72.78
C ASP A 260 59.58 35.09 71.49
N ASP A 261 60.54 34.14 71.60
CA ASP A 261 61.08 33.44 70.43
C ASP A 261 60.03 32.59 69.70
N LYS A 262 59.07 32.05 70.42
CA LYS A 262 57.98 31.27 69.85
C LYS A 262 57.00 32.16 69.06
N SER A 263 56.78 33.35 69.50
CA SER A 263 56.03 34.38 68.81
C SER A 263 56.74 34.87 67.55
N ARG A 264 58.09 34.82 67.52
CA ARG A 264 58.87 35.11 66.30
C ARG A 264 58.67 34.11 65.20
N GLU A 265 58.65 32.82 65.49
CA GLU A 265 58.35 31.76 64.50
C GLU A 265 56.95 31.95 63.88
N LEU A 266 55.94 32.28 64.66
CA LEU A 266 54.59 32.56 64.19
C LEU A 266 54.52 33.84 63.33
N TYR A 267 55.28 34.87 63.69
CA TYR A 267 55.43 36.11 62.92
C TYR A 267 56.03 35.80 61.52
N GLU A 268 57.08 35.01 61.43
CA GLU A 268 57.73 34.63 60.18
C GLU A 268 56.75 33.86 59.25
N GLN A 269 55.96 32.95 59.83
CA GLN A 269 54.91 32.23 59.07
C GLN A 269 53.84 33.20 58.54
N LEU A 270 53.39 34.17 59.33
CA LEU A 270 52.42 35.18 58.90
C LEU A 270 52.98 36.09 57.80
N VAL A 271 54.28 36.47 57.87
CA VAL A 271 54.95 37.20 56.79
C VAL A 271 55.05 36.41 55.50
N GLU A 272 55.32 35.09 55.61
CA GLU A 272 55.29 34.20 54.40
C GLU A 272 53.93 34.16 53.78
N VAL A 273 52.86 34.01 54.57
CA VAL A 273 51.48 34.06 54.08
C VAL A 273 51.12 35.38 53.43
N GLU A 274 51.57 36.53 54.07
CA GLU A 274 51.36 37.88 53.50
C GLU A 274 52.03 38.01 52.13
N ASN A 275 53.24 37.49 51.96
CA ASN A 275 53.93 37.50 50.69
C ASN A 275 53.19 36.64 49.61
N LEU A 276 52.74 35.42 49.99
CA LEU A 276 52.00 34.54 49.10
C LEU A 276 50.66 35.13 48.63
N ILE A 277 49.94 35.80 49.57
CA ILE A 277 48.68 36.50 49.23
C ILE A 277 49.01 37.69 48.30
N GLY A 278 50.06 38.43 48.55
CA GLY A 278 50.50 39.55 47.72
C GLY A 278 50.90 39.10 46.30
N ASP A 279 51.65 37.98 46.22
CA ASP A 279 52.03 37.41 44.94
C ASP A 279 50.81 36.93 44.17
N SER A 280 49.90 36.14 44.80
CA SER A 280 48.65 35.69 44.20
C SER A 280 47.78 36.88 43.74
N GLY A 281 47.68 37.93 44.51
CA GLY A 281 46.96 39.14 44.11
C GLY A 281 47.57 39.85 42.90
N ARG A 282 48.92 39.89 42.78
CA ARG A 282 49.59 40.42 41.60
C ARG A 282 49.33 39.52 40.35
N GLU A 283 49.42 38.19 40.50
CA GLU A 283 49.13 37.24 39.40
C GLU A 283 47.70 37.36 38.96
N LEU A 284 46.74 37.40 39.88
CA LEU A 284 45.33 37.57 39.55
C LEU A 284 45.09 38.87 38.78
N ARG A 285 45.70 39.99 39.25
CA ARG A 285 45.55 41.25 38.54
C ARG A 285 46.16 41.24 37.15
N CYS A 286 47.37 40.69 37.01
CA CYS A 286 48.03 40.56 35.71
C CYS A 286 47.23 39.72 34.73
N TYR A 287 46.62 38.61 35.19
CA TYR A 287 45.81 37.80 34.39
C TYR A 287 44.48 38.46 34.02
N LEU A 288 43.80 39.13 34.93
CA LEU A 288 42.64 39.96 34.71
C LEU A 288 42.86 41.00 33.60
N ASP A 289 44.01 41.74 33.71
CA ASP A 289 44.39 42.76 32.72
C ASP A 289 44.62 42.11 31.31
N SER A 290 45.08 40.86 31.26
CA SER A 290 45.22 40.11 30.00
C SER A 290 43.89 39.61 29.41
N LEU A 291 42.87 39.49 30.24
CA LEU A 291 41.51 39.07 29.83
C LEU A 291 40.60 40.25 29.48
N SER A 292 41.07 41.47 29.60
CA SER A 292 40.29 42.66 29.26
C SER A 292 39.95 42.67 27.78
N PHE A 293 38.68 42.60 27.44
CA PHE A 293 38.17 42.87 26.12
C PHE A 293 37.45 44.21 26.11
N GLU A 294 37.41 44.81 24.92
CA GLU A 294 36.72 46.06 24.74
C GLU A 294 35.21 45.85 24.84
N PRO A 295 34.49 46.50 25.75
CA PRO A 295 33.04 46.37 25.91
C PRO A 295 32.27 46.66 24.62
N GLU A 296 32.77 47.55 23.78
CA GLU A 296 32.20 47.88 22.48
C GLU A 296 32.21 46.66 21.54
N GLN A 297 33.33 45.94 21.47
CA GLN A 297 33.47 44.77 20.60
C GLN A 297 32.53 43.62 21.03
N PHE A 298 32.33 43.43 22.34
CA PHE A 298 31.37 42.46 22.86
C PHE A 298 29.94 42.83 22.45
N TYR A 299 29.55 44.08 22.61
CA TYR A 299 28.23 44.58 22.25
C TYR A 299 27.97 44.47 20.75
N GLU A 300 28.95 44.78 19.91
CA GLU A 300 28.85 44.63 18.47
C GLU A 300 28.65 43.15 18.05
N THR A 301 29.45 42.25 18.63
CA THR A 301 29.34 40.80 18.36
C THR A 301 27.98 40.24 18.81
N GLU A 302 27.51 40.63 20.00
CA GLU A 302 26.19 40.24 20.53
C GLU A 302 25.06 40.77 19.65
N SER A 303 25.12 42.03 19.24
CA SER A 303 24.15 42.66 18.36
C SER A 303 24.10 41.94 17.01
N ARG A 304 25.27 41.61 16.44
CA ARG A 304 25.39 40.91 15.17
C ARG A 304 24.86 39.47 15.28
N LEU A 305 25.16 38.76 16.36
CA LEU A 305 24.64 37.44 16.64
C LEU A 305 23.11 37.45 16.77
N ASN A 306 22.55 38.43 17.43
CA ASN A 306 21.11 38.60 17.58
C ASN A 306 20.42 38.83 16.20
N GLN A 307 21.04 39.63 15.33
CA GLN A 307 20.55 39.79 13.94
C GLN A 307 20.55 38.47 13.19
N ILE A 308 21.66 37.72 13.25
CA ILE A 308 21.76 36.40 12.60
C ILE A 308 20.71 35.43 13.15
N ASN A 309 20.52 35.36 14.46
CA ASN A 309 19.54 34.50 15.10
C ASN A 309 18.10 34.90 14.74
N HIS A 310 17.82 36.19 14.59
CA HIS A 310 16.53 36.69 14.13
C HIS A 310 16.20 36.16 12.71
N LEU A 311 17.17 36.21 11.80
CA LEU A 311 17.03 35.67 10.47
C LEU A 311 16.89 34.15 10.46
N LYS A 312 17.65 33.44 11.31
CA LYS A 312 17.54 31.99 11.47
C LYS A 312 16.13 31.55 11.89
N VAL A 313 15.52 32.27 12.81
CA VAL A 313 14.16 31.96 13.28
C VAL A 313 13.11 32.20 12.20
N LYS A 314 13.33 33.17 11.30
CA LYS A 314 12.38 33.52 10.26
C LYS A 314 12.53 32.67 9.01
N TYR A 315 13.74 32.44 8.54
CA TYR A 315 14.03 31.98 7.17
C TYR A 315 14.76 30.63 7.09
N GLY A 316 15.20 30.06 8.23
CA GLY A 316 15.83 28.74 8.26
C GLY A 316 17.00 28.64 9.23
N ASP A 317 17.31 27.42 9.67
CA ASP A 317 18.22 27.14 10.79
C ASP A 317 19.71 27.37 10.48
N SER A 318 20.08 27.66 9.24
CA SER A 318 21.47 27.91 8.82
C SER A 318 21.58 29.07 7.81
N ALA A 319 22.78 29.62 7.65
CA ALA A 319 23.04 30.64 6.64
C ALA A 319 22.72 30.15 5.21
N GLU A 320 23.05 28.88 4.93
CA GLU A 320 22.76 28.25 3.63
C GLU A 320 21.25 28.16 3.40
N ALA A 321 20.47 27.79 4.43
CA ALA A 321 19.01 27.73 4.32
C ALA A 321 18.40 29.12 4.10
N ILE A 322 18.89 30.15 4.77
CA ILE A 322 18.46 31.55 4.59
C ILE A 322 18.78 32.03 3.15
N LEU A 323 19.97 31.74 2.64
CA LEU A 323 20.37 32.11 1.30
C LEU A 323 19.59 31.32 0.23
N GLN A 324 19.25 30.05 0.49
CA GLN A 324 18.37 29.28 -0.38
C GLN A 324 16.96 29.86 -0.39
N HIS A 325 16.41 30.20 0.77
CA HIS A 325 15.10 30.88 0.88
C HIS A 325 15.07 32.17 0.04
N LYS A 326 16.14 32.99 0.17
CA LYS A 326 16.28 34.20 -0.66
C LYS A 326 16.27 33.87 -2.14
N ALA A 327 17.01 32.84 -2.58
CA ALA A 327 17.06 32.46 -4.01
C ALA A 327 15.69 31.99 -4.53
N ASP A 328 14.97 31.22 -3.70
CA ASP A 328 13.60 30.77 -4.02
C ASP A 328 12.63 31.96 -4.13
N ASP A 329 12.76 32.93 -3.22
CA ASP A 329 11.99 34.19 -3.23
C ASP A 329 12.30 35.08 -4.44
N GLU A 330 13.58 35.19 -4.82
CA GLU A 330 14.01 35.91 -6.04
C GLU A 330 13.43 35.27 -7.30
N GLU A 331 13.48 33.93 -7.42
CA GLU A 331 12.86 33.21 -8.52
C GLU A 331 11.35 33.46 -8.56
N ARG A 332 10.70 33.38 -7.40
CA ARG A 332 9.27 33.63 -7.28
C ARG A 332 8.90 35.09 -7.63
N LEU A 333 9.68 36.04 -7.17
CA LEU A 333 9.50 37.47 -7.46
C LEU A 333 9.65 37.75 -8.97
N LEU A 334 10.64 37.14 -9.61
CA LEU A 334 10.85 37.24 -11.05
C LEU A 334 9.62 36.75 -11.85
N ILE A 335 9.07 35.59 -11.44
CA ILE A 335 7.85 35.03 -12.02
C ILE A 335 6.67 35.99 -11.86
N LEU A 336 6.49 36.60 -10.67
CA LEU A 336 5.40 37.49 -10.37
C LEU A 336 5.54 38.85 -11.10
N LYS A 337 6.75 39.35 -11.29
CA LYS A 337 7.03 40.58 -12.03
C LYS A 337 6.83 40.41 -13.56
N ASN A 338 7.21 39.23 -14.09
CA ASN A 338 7.04 38.91 -15.51
C ASN A 338 5.80 38.03 -15.76
N TYR A 339 4.77 38.25 -14.99
CA TYR A 339 3.61 37.37 -14.86
C TYR A 339 2.91 37.08 -16.21
N ASP A 340 2.70 38.08 -17.04
CA ASP A 340 2.00 37.89 -18.32
C ASP A 340 2.83 37.08 -19.33
N GLU A 341 4.14 37.28 -19.36
CA GLU A 341 5.05 36.44 -20.16
C GLU A 341 5.11 35.01 -19.63
N TYR A 342 5.25 34.85 -18.32
CA TYR A 342 5.23 33.54 -17.69
C TYR A 342 3.92 32.78 -17.92
N LEU A 343 2.76 33.44 -17.75
CA LEU A 343 1.45 32.84 -18.03
C LEU A 343 1.32 32.42 -19.50
N ASN A 344 1.78 33.25 -20.43
CA ASN A 344 1.73 32.96 -21.87
C ASN A 344 2.64 31.77 -22.22
N GLU A 345 3.85 31.68 -21.62
CA GLU A 345 4.71 30.54 -21.78
C GLU A 345 4.09 29.27 -21.20
N LEU A 346 3.51 29.35 -19.99
CA LEU A 346 2.89 28.21 -19.30
C LEU A 346 1.66 27.72 -20.08
N LYS A 347 0.80 28.62 -20.59
CA LYS A 347 -0.30 28.28 -21.49
C LYS A 347 0.19 27.61 -22.77
N GLY A 348 1.32 28.09 -23.32
CA GLY A 348 1.95 27.50 -24.49
C GLY A 348 2.50 26.09 -24.22
N LYS A 349 3.13 25.86 -23.06
CA LYS A 349 3.60 24.55 -22.63
C LYS A 349 2.44 23.58 -22.38
N LEU A 350 1.39 24.05 -21.69
CA LEU A 350 0.18 23.27 -21.41
C LEU A 350 -0.48 22.80 -22.71
N LYS A 351 -0.67 23.71 -23.68
CA LYS A 351 -1.25 23.37 -24.99
C LYS A 351 -0.45 22.32 -25.75
N LYS A 352 0.89 22.45 -25.78
CA LYS A 352 1.77 21.44 -26.41
C LYS A 352 1.69 20.10 -25.71
N SER A 353 1.65 20.10 -24.38
CA SER A 353 1.50 18.89 -23.58
C SER A 353 0.15 18.22 -23.84
N GLU A 354 -0.94 19.00 -23.94
CA GLU A 354 -2.28 18.51 -24.28
C GLU A 354 -2.32 17.88 -25.68
N GLU A 355 -1.78 18.56 -26.69
CA GLU A 355 -1.71 18.05 -28.07
C GLU A 355 -0.91 16.73 -28.15
N ARG A 356 0.17 16.62 -27.37
CA ARG A 356 0.95 15.38 -27.24
C ARG A 356 0.13 14.28 -26.59
N LEU A 357 -0.48 14.56 -25.43
CA LEU A 357 -1.32 13.62 -24.69
C LEU A 357 -2.48 13.13 -25.56
N GLN A 358 -3.14 14.03 -26.30
CA GLN A 358 -4.22 13.67 -27.22
C GLN A 358 -3.76 12.67 -28.26
N LYS A 359 -2.63 12.92 -28.93
CA LYS A 359 -2.06 12.01 -29.95
C LYS A 359 -1.73 10.64 -29.38
N GLU A 360 -1.17 10.61 -28.18
CA GLU A 360 -0.82 9.36 -27.51
C GLU A 360 -2.08 8.59 -27.09
N CYS A 361 -3.11 9.26 -26.59
CA CYS A 361 -4.42 8.66 -26.29
C CYS A 361 -5.09 8.09 -27.55
N GLU A 362 -5.03 8.80 -28.66
CA GLU A 362 -5.56 8.32 -29.95
C GLU A 362 -4.79 7.09 -30.45
N GLY A 363 -3.45 7.08 -30.29
CA GLY A 363 -2.59 5.94 -30.60
C GLY A 363 -2.97 4.70 -29.78
N LEU A 364 -3.10 4.86 -28.46
CA LEU A 364 -3.54 3.81 -27.54
C LEU A 364 -4.93 3.28 -27.90
N SER A 365 -5.88 4.20 -28.18
CA SER A 365 -7.25 3.84 -28.58
C SER A 365 -7.32 3.01 -29.87
N LYS A 366 -6.46 3.30 -30.85
CA LYS A 366 -6.37 2.51 -32.09
C LYS A 366 -5.91 1.08 -31.81
N ILE A 367 -4.90 0.90 -30.95
CA ILE A 367 -4.41 -0.42 -30.55
C ILE A 367 -5.51 -1.18 -29.81
N ARG A 368 -6.13 -0.56 -28.81
CA ARG A 368 -7.22 -1.15 -28.05
C ARG A 368 -8.36 -1.62 -28.94
N LYS A 369 -8.79 -0.80 -29.90
CA LYS A 369 -9.86 -1.16 -30.85
C LYS A 369 -9.47 -2.29 -31.79
N LYS A 370 -8.21 -2.37 -32.21
CA LYS A 370 -7.69 -3.49 -33.01
C LYS A 370 -7.73 -4.80 -32.19
N GLU A 371 -7.17 -4.77 -30.99
CA GLU A 371 -7.09 -5.94 -30.13
C GLU A 371 -8.47 -6.35 -29.57
N ALA A 372 -9.38 -5.40 -29.34
CA ALA A 372 -10.77 -5.69 -28.98
C ALA A 372 -11.48 -6.55 -30.02
N LYS A 373 -11.28 -6.29 -31.31
CA LYS A 373 -11.86 -7.12 -32.38
C LYS A 373 -11.35 -8.55 -32.33
N LEU A 374 -10.06 -8.74 -32.06
CA LEU A 374 -9.46 -10.08 -31.92
C LEU A 374 -9.99 -10.78 -30.67
N LEU A 375 -10.09 -10.08 -29.56
CA LEU A 375 -10.64 -10.60 -28.32
C LEU A 375 -12.10 -10.97 -28.47
N GLN A 376 -12.92 -10.13 -29.11
CA GLN A 376 -14.32 -10.44 -29.43
C GLN A 376 -14.47 -11.72 -30.26
N ALA A 377 -13.67 -11.87 -31.31
CA ALA A 377 -13.71 -13.05 -32.15
C ALA A 377 -13.38 -14.35 -31.39
N LYS A 378 -12.32 -14.33 -30.57
CA LYS A 378 -11.93 -15.48 -29.74
C LYS A 378 -12.95 -15.80 -28.66
N ILE A 379 -13.55 -14.80 -28.02
CA ILE A 379 -14.61 -15.02 -27.03
C ILE A 379 -15.84 -15.59 -27.71
N ALA A 380 -16.25 -15.06 -28.88
CA ALA A 380 -17.38 -15.56 -29.63
C ALA A 380 -17.19 -17.06 -30.04
N GLU A 381 -16.00 -17.41 -30.54
CA GLU A 381 -15.64 -18.81 -30.82
C GLU A 381 -15.73 -19.68 -29.55
N GLY A 382 -15.17 -19.17 -28.45
CA GLY A 382 -15.24 -19.86 -27.16
C GLY A 382 -16.66 -20.07 -26.64
N LEU A 383 -17.57 -19.14 -26.90
CA LEU A 383 -18.99 -19.24 -26.55
C LEU A 383 -19.73 -20.21 -27.44
N GLN A 384 -19.45 -20.25 -28.75
CA GLN A 384 -20.02 -21.24 -29.67
C GLN A 384 -19.68 -22.68 -29.26
N ASP A 385 -18.44 -22.93 -28.84
CA ASP A 385 -18.03 -24.22 -28.27
C ASP A 385 -18.89 -24.66 -27.07
N LEU A 386 -19.34 -23.67 -26.26
CA LEU A 386 -20.17 -23.90 -25.08
C LEU A 386 -21.67 -23.89 -25.37
N ASN A 387 -22.04 -24.10 -26.68
CA ASN A 387 -23.42 -24.21 -27.18
C ASN A 387 -24.22 -22.88 -27.13
N PHE A 388 -23.54 -21.75 -27.19
CA PHE A 388 -24.17 -20.44 -27.41
C PHE A 388 -24.11 -20.14 -28.93
N LEU A 389 -25.01 -20.77 -29.71
CA LEU A 389 -24.91 -20.78 -31.17
C LEU A 389 -25.14 -19.42 -31.82
N ASP A 390 -25.99 -18.60 -31.22
CA ASP A 390 -26.43 -17.31 -31.76
C ASP A 390 -26.02 -16.11 -30.88
N VAL A 391 -25.00 -16.31 -30.07
CA VAL A 391 -24.51 -15.27 -29.13
C VAL A 391 -23.77 -14.17 -29.90
N CYS A 392 -24.08 -12.93 -29.56
CA CYS A 392 -23.32 -11.76 -29.99
C CYS A 392 -22.57 -11.19 -28.78
N PHE A 393 -21.25 -11.21 -28.82
CA PHE A 393 -20.39 -10.56 -27.84
C PHE A 393 -19.74 -9.33 -28.45
N GLU A 394 -19.87 -8.17 -27.81
CA GLU A 394 -19.38 -6.87 -28.29
C GLU A 394 -18.56 -6.19 -27.19
N ILE A 395 -17.42 -5.62 -27.54
CA ILE A 395 -16.67 -4.72 -26.68
C ILE A 395 -16.99 -3.29 -27.10
N ARG A 396 -17.81 -2.62 -26.30
CA ARG A 396 -18.28 -1.26 -26.58
C ARG A 396 -17.31 -0.25 -26.02
N PHE A 397 -16.93 0.72 -26.86
CA PHE A 397 -16.08 1.84 -26.48
C PHE A 397 -16.93 3.09 -26.25
N SER A 398 -16.67 3.80 -25.18
CA SER A 398 -17.09 5.18 -24.92
C SER A 398 -15.86 6.02 -24.54
N LYS A 399 -16.02 7.32 -24.49
CA LYS A 399 -14.95 8.20 -24.04
C LYS A 399 -15.25 8.72 -22.63
N THR A 400 -14.20 8.87 -21.85
CA THR A 400 -14.24 9.57 -20.57
C THR A 400 -14.52 11.07 -20.77
N SER A 401 -15.00 11.75 -19.74
CA SER A 401 -15.24 13.20 -19.78
C SER A 401 -13.97 14.05 -19.84
N GLY A 402 -12.80 13.45 -19.69
CA GLY A 402 -11.49 14.10 -19.74
C GLY A 402 -10.38 13.08 -19.85
N TYR A 403 -9.14 13.57 -19.86
CA TYR A 403 -7.96 12.71 -19.84
C TYR A 403 -7.80 12.00 -18.49
N THR A 404 -7.34 10.77 -18.54
CA THR A 404 -6.98 9.98 -17.36
C THR A 404 -5.57 9.40 -17.53
N VAL A 405 -5.01 8.85 -16.47
CA VAL A 405 -3.73 8.13 -16.51
C VAL A 405 -3.76 6.93 -17.47
N GLU A 406 -4.95 6.40 -17.77
CA GLU A 406 -5.19 5.28 -18.67
C GLU A 406 -5.67 5.71 -20.06
N GLY A 407 -5.70 7.01 -20.35
CA GLY A 407 -6.17 7.59 -21.60
C GLY A 407 -7.61 8.08 -21.53
N THR A 408 -8.31 8.03 -22.68
CA THR A 408 -9.68 8.55 -22.83
C THR A 408 -10.72 7.48 -23.14
N ASP A 409 -10.33 6.19 -23.17
CA ASP A 409 -11.26 5.12 -23.48
C ASP A 409 -11.90 4.56 -22.22
N GLU A 410 -13.20 4.39 -22.27
CA GLU A 410 -13.98 3.54 -21.41
C GLU A 410 -14.47 2.32 -22.20
N VAL A 411 -14.43 1.14 -21.60
CA VAL A 411 -14.79 -0.11 -22.25
C VAL A 411 -15.86 -0.83 -21.44
N GLU A 412 -16.85 -1.38 -22.15
CA GLU A 412 -17.89 -2.19 -21.55
C GLU A 412 -18.15 -3.46 -22.38
N PHE A 413 -18.15 -4.61 -21.73
CA PHE A 413 -18.47 -5.88 -22.35
C PHE A 413 -19.98 -6.04 -22.43
N MET A 414 -20.45 -6.23 -23.64
CA MET A 414 -21.85 -6.35 -23.99
C MET A 414 -22.13 -7.73 -24.57
N ILE A 415 -23.29 -8.30 -24.29
CA ILE A 415 -23.69 -9.61 -24.80
C ILE A 415 -25.17 -9.63 -25.18
N SER A 416 -25.50 -10.36 -26.22
CA SER A 416 -26.86 -10.81 -26.55
C SER A 416 -26.85 -12.33 -26.64
N MET A 417 -27.83 -12.97 -26.03
CA MET A 417 -27.94 -14.44 -25.98
C MET A 417 -28.79 -14.99 -27.11
N ASN A 418 -29.66 -14.17 -27.70
CA ASN A 418 -30.61 -14.57 -28.71
C ASN A 418 -30.48 -13.73 -29.99
N PRO A 419 -30.71 -14.31 -31.17
CA PRO A 419 -30.72 -13.56 -32.42
C PRO A 419 -31.78 -12.45 -32.39
N GLY A 420 -31.37 -11.26 -32.84
CA GLY A 420 -32.29 -10.10 -32.94
C GLY A 420 -32.53 -9.34 -31.63
N GLU A 421 -32.02 -9.78 -30.50
CA GLU A 421 -32.05 -9.01 -29.28
C GLU A 421 -30.89 -8.01 -29.25
N PRO A 422 -31.11 -6.81 -28.68
CA PRO A 422 -30.01 -5.82 -28.49
C PRO A 422 -28.98 -6.35 -27.47
N THR A 423 -27.71 -6.02 -27.71
CA THR A 423 -26.65 -6.31 -26.74
C THR A 423 -26.87 -5.55 -25.44
N ARG A 424 -26.68 -6.19 -24.31
CA ARG A 424 -26.82 -5.65 -22.93
C ARG A 424 -25.49 -5.79 -22.19
N PRO A 425 -25.26 -4.98 -21.14
CA PRO A 425 -24.11 -5.16 -20.27
C PRO A 425 -24.02 -6.60 -19.73
N LEU A 426 -22.82 -7.16 -19.71
CA LEU A 426 -22.58 -8.52 -19.21
C LEU A 426 -23.13 -8.73 -17.78
N ALA A 427 -23.08 -7.70 -16.94
CA ALA A 427 -23.63 -7.70 -15.59
C ALA A 427 -25.16 -7.93 -15.51
N THR A 428 -25.90 -7.80 -16.62
CA THR A 428 -27.36 -7.96 -16.66
C THR A 428 -27.82 -9.35 -17.10
N VAL A 429 -26.91 -10.29 -17.33
CA VAL A 429 -27.24 -11.69 -17.63
C VAL A 429 -27.89 -12.32 -16.41
N ALA A 430 -29.11 -12.86 -16.59
CA ALA A 430 -29.95 -13.28 -15.48
C ALA A 430 -29.72 -14.72 -15.00
N SER A 431 -29.17 -15.60 -15.85
CA SER A 431 -29.01 -17.05 -15.56
C SER A 431 -27.61 -17.33 -14.97
N GLY A 432 -27.55 -17.90 -13.77
CA GLY A 432 -26.29 -18.26 -13.11
C GLY A 432 -25.44 -19.23 -13.95
N GLY A 433 -26.03 -20.30 -14.46
CA GLY A 433 -25.30 -21.29 -15.29
C GLY A 433 -24.84 -20.74 -16.65
N GLU A 434 -25.63 -19.88 -17.29
CA GLU A 434 -25.20 -19.18 -18.52
C GLU A 434 -24.03 -18.21 -18.21
N LEU A 435 -24.16 -17.44 -17.17
CA LEU A 435 -23.11 -16.50 -16.74
C LEU A 435 -21.80 -17.23 -16.42
N SER A 436 -21.84 -18.34 -15.69
CA SER A 436 -20.65 -19.13 -15.36
C SER A 436 -19.97 -19.68 -16.63
N ARG A 437 -20.74 -20.10 -17.65
CA ARG A 437 -20.17 -20.55 -18.94
C ARG A 437 -19.61 -19.40 -19.77
N ILE A 438 -20.24 -18.23 -19.77
CA ILE A 438 -19.70 -17.03 -20.42
C ILE A 438 -18.36 -16.64 -19.75
N MET A 439 -18.32 -16.65 -18.41
CA MET A 439 -17.09 -16.39 -17.66
C MET A 439 -16.01 -17.42 -17.98
N LEU A 440 -16.36 -18.70 -18.09
CA LEU A 440 -15.43 -19.75 -18.52
C LEU A 440 -14.85 -19.45 -19.90
N ALA A 441 -15.68 -19.04 -20.88
CA ALA A 441 -15.21 -18.71 -22.22
C ALA A 441 -14.21 -17.55 -22.20
N ILE A 442 -14.53 -16.48 -21.48
CA ILE A 442 -13.66 -15.30 -21.35
C ILE A 442 -12.36 -15.68 -20.63
N LYS A 443 -12.44 -16.38 -19.49
CA LYS A 443 -11.26 -16.82 -18.72
C LYS A 443 -10.38 -17.79 -19.51
N ALA A 444 -10.96 -18.67 -20.33
CA ALA A 444 -10.18 -19.56 -21.20
C ALA A 444 -9.36 -18.78 -22.25
N VAL A 445 -9.91 -17.72 -22.82
CA VAL A 445 -9.19 -16.83 -23.75
C VAL A 445 -8.11 -16.02 -23.03
N MET A 446 -8.34 -15.68 -21.76
CA MET A 446 -7.46 -14.84 -20.95
C MET A 446 -6.49 -15.63 -20.07
N ALA A 447 -6.53 -16.97 -20.06
CA ALA A 447 -5.78 -17.81 -19.11
C ALA A 447 -4.28 -17.50 -19.01
N ASP A 448 -3.66 -17.04 -20.10
CA ASP A 448 -2.25 -16.63 -20.12
C ASP A 448 -1.98 -15.24 -19.51
N LYS A 449 -3.03 -14.49 -19.19
CA LYS A 449 -2.97 -13.07 -18.83
C LYS A 449 -3.72 -12.76 -17.54
N ASP A 450 -4.49 -13.72 -17.06
CA ASP A 450 -5.21 -13.58 -15.79
C ASP A 450 -4.22 -13.73 -14.63
N GLU A 451 -4.25 -12.77 -13.72
CA GLU A 451 -3.35 -12.73 -12.56
C GLU A 451 -3.94 -13.48 -11.36
N ILE A 452 -5.26 -13.77 -11.39
CA ILE A 452 -5.94 -14.46 -10.29
C ILE A 452 -5.66 -15.95 -10.37
N GLU A 453 -4.99 -16.47 -9.34
CA GLU A 453 -4.52 -17.85 -9.33
C GLU A 453 -5.61 -18.89 -9.07
N THR A 454 -6.70 -18.52 -8.37
CA THR A 454 -7.78 -19.46 -7.99
C THR A 454 -9.10 -19.03 -8.60
N LEU A 455 -9.72 -19.93 -9.35
CA LEU A 455 -11.02 -19.73 -10.00
C LEU A 455 -12.01 -20.79 -9.49
N ILE A 456 -13.17 -20.35 -9.02
CA ILE A 456 -14.26 -21.25 -8.60
C ILE A 456 -15.42 -21.12 -9.59
N PHE A 457 -15.89 -22.26 -10.12
CA PHE A 457 -17.07 -22.32 -10.98
C PHE A 457 -18.22 -23.05 -10.28
N ASP A 458 -19.32 -22.32 -10.06
CA ASP A 458 -20.58 -22.88 -9.56
C ASP A 458 -21.64 -22.88 -10.66
N GLU A 459 -22.57 -23.83 -10.58
CA GLU A 459 -23.71 -23.97 -11.50
C GLU A 459 -23.34 -24.06 -13.00
N ILE A 460 -22.08 -24.33 -13.33
CA ILE A 460 -21.61 -24.36 -14.71
C ILE A 460 -22.25 -25.47 -15.53
N ASP A 461 -22.73 -26.51 -14.88
CA ASP A 461 -23.38 -27.69 -15.44
C ASP A 461 -24.91 -27.57 -15.51
N VAL A 462 -25.49 -26.46 -15.07
CA VAL A 462 -26.94 -26.24 -15.13
C VAL A 462 -27.39 -26.04 -16.58
N GLY A 463 -28.36 -26.86 -17.00
CA GLY A 463 -28.97 -26.78 -18.33
C GLY A 463 -28.12 -27.32 -19.47
N ILE A 464 -27.05 -28.06 -19.16
CA ILE A 464 -26.22 -28.70 -20.19
C ILE A 464 -26.10 -30.22 -19.98
N SER A 465 -25.75 -30.93 -21.03
CA SER A 465 -25.48 -32.37 -20.99
C SER A 465 -24.61 -32.81 -22.19
N GLY A 466 -24.18 -34.05 -22.20
CA GLY A 466 -23.49 -34.69 -23.33
C GLY A 466 -22.29 -33.85 -23.85
N ARG A 467 -22.36 -33.49 -25.13
CA ARG A 467 -21.27 -32.84 -25.85
C ARG A 467 -20.90 -31.46 -25.24
N THR A 468 -21.89 -30.69 -24.78
CA THR A 468 -21.64 -29.38 -24.18
C THR A 468 -20.89 -29.52 -22.84
N ALA A 469 -21.28 -30.50 -22.02
CA ALA A 469 -20.57 -30.77 -20.76
C ALA A 469 -19.11 -31.18 -20.99
N GLN A 470 -18.85 -31.95 -22.07
CA GLN A 470 -17.49 -32.30 -22.45
C GLN A 470 -16.69 -31.05 -22.88
N LYS A 471 -17.26 -30.15 -23.67
CA LYS A 471 -16.60 -28.90 -24.07
C LYS A 471 -16.32 -27.96 -22.87
N VAL A 472 -17.25 -27.87 -21.93
CA VAL A 472 -17.05 -27.16 -20.66
C VAL A 472 -15.85 -27.74 -19.92
N SER A 473 -15.78 -29.08 -19.79
CA SER A 473 -14.69 -29.75 -19.09
C SER A 473 -13.33 -29.57 -19.77
N GLU A 474 -13.28 -29.61 -21.11
CA GLU A 474 -12.06 -29.32 -21.88
C GLU A 474 -11.54 -27.89 -21.62
N LYS A 475 -12.43 -26.89 -21.63
CA LYS A 475 -12.04 -25.50 -21.33
C LYS A 475 -11.60 -25.30 -19.88
N MET A 476 -12.25 -25.95 -18.92
CA MET A 476 -11.78 -25.91 -17.51
C MET A 476 -10.40 -26.55 -17.35
N CYS A 477 -10.16 -27.67 -18.05
CA CYS A 477 -8.85 -28.32 -18.06
C CYS A 477 -7.76 -27.40 -18.65
N LEU A 478 -8.08 -26.67 -19.72
CA LEU A 478 -7.16 -25.71 -20.33
C LEU A 478 -6.76 -24.60 -19.33
N ILE A 479 -7.73 -24.05 -18.62
CA ILE A 479 -7.47 -23.06 -17.56
C ILE A 479 -6.68 -23.70 -16.40
N GLY A 480 -7.04 -24.92 -16.01
CA GLY A 480 -6.41 -25.68 -14.93
C GLY A 480 -4.90 -25.94 -15.12
N ARG A 481 -4.38 -25.82 -16.34
CA ARG A 481 -2.94 -25.91 -16.60
C ARG A 481 -2.13 -24.74 -16.01
N LYS A 482 -2.77 -23.60 -15.78
CA LYS A 482 -2.11 -22.36 -15.30
C LYS A 482 -2.70 -21.82 -14.02
N HIS A 483 -3.95 -22.13 -13.76
CA HIS A 483 -4.69 -21.69 -12.59
C HIS A 483 -5.18 -22.89 -11.80
N GLN A 484 -5.43 -22.67 -10.53
CA GLN A 484 -6.23 -23.60 -9.75
C GLN A 484 -7.71 -23.38 -10.10
N VAL A 485 -8.37 -24.43 -10.57
CA VAL A 485 -9.81 -24.40 -10.85
C VAL A 485 -10.52 -25.31 -9.86
N ILE A 486 -11.52 -24.79 -9.20
CA ILE A 486 -12.39 -25.54 -8.29
C ILE A 486 -13.80 -25.53 -8.90
N CYS A 487 -14.38 -26.70 -9.16
CA CYS A 487 -15.70 -26.79 -9.76
C CYS A 487 -16.55 -27.81 -9.01
N ILE A 488 -17.81 -27.44 -8.78
CA ILE A 488 -18.82 -28.34 -8.26
C ILE A 488 -19.70 -28.82 -9.42
N THR A 489 -19.89 -30.13 -9.54
CA THR A 489 -20.68 -30.69 -10.63
C THR A 489 -21.47 -31.94 -10.22
N HIS A 490 -22.51 -32.22 -11.00
CA HIS A 490 -23.24 -33.47 -10.97
C HIS A 490 -23.10 -34.26 -12.30
N LEU A 491 -22.28 -33.77 -13.26
CA LEU A 491 -22.07 -34.38 -14.54
C LEU A 491 -20.78 -35.20 -14.57
N ALA A 492 -20.89 -36.47 -14.97
CA ALA A 492 -19.76 -37.39 -15.09
C ALA A 492 -18.69 -36.91 -16.08
N GLN A 493 -19.09 -36.23 -17.17
CA GLN A 493 -18.20 -35.67 -18.19
C GLN A 493 -17.22 -34.65 -17.58
N ILE A 494 -17.72 -33.82 -16.69
CA ILE A 494 -16.90 -32.83 -16.01
C ILE A 494 -16.05 -33.50 -14.93
N ALA A 495 -16.64 -34.41 -14.14
CA ALA A 495 -15.95 -35.09 -13.05
C ALA A 495 -14.82 -36.01 -13.55
N ALA A 496 -14.95 -36.62 -14.73
CA ALA A 496 -13.90 -37.44 -15.32
C ALA A 496 -12.60 -36.66 -15.61
N MET A 497 -12.72 -35.34 -15.87
CA MET A 497 -11.59 -34.46 -16.17
C MET A 497 -10.86 -33.93 -14.91
N ALA A 498 -11.25 -34.36 -13.71
CA ALA A 498 -10.58 -33.91 -12.49
C ALA A 498 -9.09 -34.29 -12.48
N ASP A 499 -8.24 -33.38 -12.02
CA ASP A 499 -6.88 -33.69 -11.55
C ASP A 499 -6.98 -34.24 -10.12
N THR A 500 -7.80 -33.59 -9.30
CA THR A 500 -8.15 -34.03 -7.97
C THR A 500 -9.65 -34.10 -7.81
N HIS A 501 -10.18 -35.27 -7.44
CA HIS A 501 -11.61 -35.52 -7.31
C HIS A 501 -11.98 -35.64 -5.83
N TYR A 502 -12.95 -34.86 -5.38
CA TYR A 502 -13.46 -34.87 -4.00
C TYR A 502 -14.93 -35.33 -4.00
N LEU A 503 -15.27 -36.12 -2.98
CA LEU A 503 -16.63 -36.54 -2.71
C LEU A 503 -17.18 -35.81 -1.48
N ILE A 504 -18.34 -35.19 -1.66
CA ILE A 504 -19.12 -34.61 -0.57
C ILE A 504 -20.23 -35.59 -0.22
N GLU A 505 -20.17 -36.16 0.97
CA GLU A 505 -21.14 -37.13 1.45
C GLU A 505 -21.78 -36.68 2.76
N LYS A 506 -23.08 -37.04 2.93
CA LYS A 506 -23.81 -36.86 4.18
C LYS A 506 -23.80 -38.16 4.95
N ARG A 507 -23.42 -38.11 6.20
CA ARG A 507 -23.53 -39.23 7.12
C ARG A 507 -24.40 -38.85 8.30
N VAL A 508 -25.24 -39.77 8.73
CA VAL A 508 -26.01 -39.61 9.98
C VAL A 508 -25.19 -40.24 11.09
N GLU A 509 -24.64 -39.39 11.96
CA GLU A 509 -23.89 -39.80 13.16
C GLU A 509 -24.60 -39.16 14.37
N ASP A 510 -24.88 -39.97 15.42
CA ASP A 510 -25.55 -39.50 16.65
C ASP A 510 -26.88 -38.75 16.42
N GLN A 511 -27.70 -39.25 15.52
CA GLN A 511 -28.98 -38.63 15.07
C GLN A 511 -28.84 -37.23 14.42
N MET A 512 -27.63 -36.82 14.10
CA MET A 512 -27.34 -35.58 13.41
C MET A 512 -26.70 -35.86 12.03
N THR A 513 -27.11 -35.06 11.03
CA THR A 513 -26.50 -35.11 9.72
C THR A 513 -25.19 -34.33 9.73
N LYS A 514 -24.09 -34.98 9.38
CA LYS A 514 -22.79 -34.35 9.20
C LYS A 514 -22.36 -34.45 7.74
N THR A 515 -21.81 -33.35 7.21
CA THR A 515 -21.21 -33.33 5.87
C THR A 515 -19.71 -33.61 6.00
N ARG A 516 -19.22 -34.60 5.26
CA ARG A 516 -17.77 -34.89 5.12
C ARG A 516 -17.33 -34.67 3.69
N ILE A 517 -16.09 -34.26 3.52
CA ILE A 517 -15.43 -34.09 2.24
C ILE A 517 -14.17 -34.93 2.27
N ARG A 518 -13.97 -35.72 1.25
CA ARG A 518 -12.75 -36.51 1.12
C ARG A 518 -12.27 -36.57 -0.32
N GLN A 519 -10.99 -36.59 -0.50
CA GLN A 519 -10.36 -36.85 -1.76
C GLN A 519 -10.56 -38.33 -2.14
N LEU A 520 -10.87 -38.57 -3.40
CA LEU A 520 -11.03 -39.89 -3.97
C LEU A 520 -9.72 -40.35 -4.62
N ASP A 521 -9.41 -41.62 -4.49
CA ASP A 521 -8.37 -42.25 -5.29
C ASP A 521 -8.86 -42.59 -6.72
N GLY A 522 -8.01 -43.24 -7.52
CA GLY A 522 -8.33 -43.56 -8.91
C GLY A 522 -9.55 -44.45 -9.06
N GLU A 523 -9.67 -45.53 -8.27
CA GLU A 523 -10.79 -46.48 -8.34
C GLU A 523 -12.05 -45.94 -7.69
N GLU A 524 -11.92 -45.24 -6.55
CA GLU A 524 -13.03 -44.56 -5.90
C GLU A 524 -13.67 -43.52 -6.85
N SER A 525 -12.83 -42.78 -7.57
CA SER A 525 -13.28 -41.82 -8.55
C SER A 525 -14.06 -42.48 -9.70
N VAL A 526 -13.64 -43.68 -10.16
CA VAL A 526 -14.39 -44.48 -11.16
C VAL A 526 -15.74 -44.94 -10.61
N GLN A 527 -15.77 -45.38 -9.34
CA GLN A 527 -17.02 -45.78 -8.68
C GLN A 527 -17.99 -44.60 -8.57
N GLU A 528 -17.50 -43.42 -8.19
CA GLU A 528 -18.33 -42.21 -8.09
C GLU A 528 -18.85 -41.79 -9.48
N LEU A 529 -18.02 -41.85 -10.53
CA LEU A 529 -18.47 -41.63 -11.90
C LEU A 529 -19.55 -42.66 -12.30
N GLY A 530 -19.35 -43.94 -11.94
CA GLY A 530 -20.34 -44.99 -12.12
C GLY A 530 -21.67 -44.71 -11.40
N ARG A 531 -21.61 -44.16 -10.17
CA ARG A 531 -22.80 -43.74 -9.41
C ARG A 531 -23.53 -42.59 -10.11
N ILE A 532 -22.81 -41.60 -10.64
CA ILE A 532 -23.39 -40.47 -11.37
C ILE A 532 -24.06 -40.93 -12.68
N LEU A 533 -23.44 -41.88 -13.39
CA LEU A 533 -23.96 -42.41 -14.69
C LEU A 533 -25.10 -43.41 -14.52
N GLY A 534 -24.97 -44.31 -13.56
CA GLY A 534 -25.89 -45.45 -13.40
C GLY A 534 -27.02 -45.23 -12.41
N GLY A 535 -26.95 -44.18 -11.60
CA GLY A 535 -27.93 -43.91 -10.55
C GLY A 535 -27.99 -45.02 -9.48
N ALA A 536 -29.18 -45.62 -9.27
CA ALA A 536 -29.42 -46.59 -8.19
C ALA A 536 -28.78 -47.97 -8.42
N LYS A 537 -28.41 -48.34 -9.66
CA LYS A 537 -27.75 -49.60 -9.97
C LYS A 537 -26.48 -49.38 -10.76
N ILE A 538 -25.36 -49.66 -10.16
CA ILE A 538 -24.04 -49.63 -10.80
C ILE A 538 -23.83 -51.05 -11.39
N THR A 539 -23.79 -51.16 -12.72
CA THR A 539 -23.46 -52.39 -13.41
C THR A 539 -22.01 -52.36 -13.91
N ASP A 540 -21.45 -53.53 -14.24
CA ASP A 540 -20.08 -53.60 -14.77
C ASP A 540 -19.91 -52.78 -16.06
N ALA A 541 -20.92 -52.71 -16.91
CA ALA A 541 -20.93 -51.90 -18.13
C ALA A 541 -20.86 -50.38 -17.80
N VAL A 542 -21.50 -49.94 -16.74
CA VAL A 542 -21.44 -48.55 -16.29
C VAL A 542 -20.05 -48.19 -15.73
N LEU A 543 -19.44 -49.11 -14.99
CA LEU A 543 -18.08 -48.94 -14.49
C LEU A 543 -17.05 -48.94 -15.63
N GLU A 544 -17.22 -49.81 -16.63
CA GLU A 544 -16.36 -49.81 -17.81
C GLU A 544 -16.45 -48.48 -18.57
N ASN A 545 -17.65 -47.95 -18.78
CA ASN A 545 -17.86 -46.62 -19.38
C ASN A 545 -17.19 -45.50 -18.54
N ALA A 546 -17.31 -45.58 -17.23
CA ALA A 546 -16.65 -44.62 -16.33
C ALA A 546 -15.11 -44.66 -16.44
N ARG A 547 -14.53 -45.86 -16.56
CA ARG A 547 -13.09 -46.05 -16.81
C ARG A 547 -12.67 -45.48 -18.15
N GLU A 548 -13.43 -45.78 -19.22
CA GLU A 548 -13.17 -45.27 -20.55
C GLU A 548 -13.20 -43.75 -20.59
N MET A 549 -14.18 -43.12 -19.92
CA MET A 549 -14.24 -41.66 -19.79
C MET A 549 -12.99 -41.08 -19.12
N LYS A 550 -12.48 -41.73 -18.09
CA LYS A 550 -11.24 -41.27 -17.40
C LYS A 550 -10.00 -41.42 -18.26
N ILE A 551 -9.93 -42.54 -19.05
CA ILE A 551 -8.82 -42.75 -19.99
C ILE A 551 -8.83 -41.67 -21.07
N LEU A 552 -10.01 -41.40 -21.68
CA LEU A 552 -10.17 -40.36 -22.69
C LEU A 552 -9.81 -38.96 -22.10
N ALA A 553 -10.27 -38.65 -20.90
CA ALA A 553 -9.93 -37.41 -20.19
C ALA A 553 -8.41 -37.27 -19.99
N SER A 554 -7.73 -38.34 -19.60
CA SER A 554 -6.29 -38.37 -19.44
C SER A 554 -5.52 -38.15 -20.75
N GLY A 555 -6.08 -38.60 -21.87
CA GLY A 555 -5.54 -38.39 -23.22
C GLY A 555 -5.65 -36.92 -23.67
N LEU A 556 -6.70 -36.21 -23.27
CA LEU A 556 -6.90 -34.78 -23.59
C LEU A 556 -6.05 -33.83 -22.75
N LYS A 557 -5.53 -34.32 -21.63
CA LYS A 557 -4.65 -33.53 -20.75
C LYS A 557 -3.20 -33.50 -21.21
N LYS A 558 -2.77 -34.46 -21.98
CA LYS A 558 -1.44 -34.51 -22.60
C LYS A 558 -1.37 -33.57 -23.79
#